data_8df0bcc667fdcb55229b38d7b4dbe4d0
#
_entry.id   8df0bcc667fdcb55229b38d7b4dbe4d0
#
_cell.length_a   1.000
_cell.length_b   1.000
_cell.length_c   1.000
_cell.angle_alpha   90.00
_cell.angle_beta   90.00
_cell.angle_gamma   90.00
#
_symmetry.space_group_name_H-M   'P 1'
#
loop_
_entity.id
_entity.type
_entity.pdbx_description
1 polymer ?
#
loop_
_entity_poly.entity_id
_entity_poly.type
_entity_poly.pdbx_seq_one_letter_code
_entity_poly.pdbx_strand_id
1 'polypeptide(L)'
;MLFELNNANHCDDVEIEITKDKEINRKAEGRVVKVLNRNNNIIIGTFTENKNFGFVVPDDLKYNYDIFIKKGDKNGAKTDDKVICKITEYPDKKKNPEGVIIEVLGNKNNKNVQILSILEEMGIPYKFPNKLYKELEELEVFDIKKEIKNRVDFRKLFTVTIDGKDSKDFDDAISIEKKDNNYILYVHIADVSHFVKKDSKLDREAYKRGNSVYLFDYVVPMLPELLSNQLCSLNPNTDKLAITVKMTISNSGIVKDYKFYESVINSDYRLVYDDVSMFLDTNANNSNIYKAKLHQKTQKNKLLYKKFLLMSQELDKKTIGLIQQQ
;
A
#
# COMPACT_ATOMS: atom_id res chain seq x y z
N MET A 1 -30.50 -23.98 -13.85
CA MET A 1 -29.02 -23.87 -13.95
C MET A 1 -28.24 -24.41 -12.74
N LEU A 2 -28.80 -24.46 -11.52
CA LEU A 2 -28.13 -25.01 -10.31
C LEU A 2 -27.97 -26.54 -10.29
N PHE A 3 -28.69 -27.27 -11.12
CA PHE A 3 -28.66 -28.75 -11.16
C PHE A 3 -27.43 -29.34 -11.84
N GLU A 4 -26.62 -28.52 -12.51
CA GLU A 4 -25.48 -28.99 -13.30
C GLU A 4 -24.14 -28.79 -12.59
N LEU A 5 -24.12 -28.13 -11.41
CA LEU A 5 -22.88 -27.83 -10.67
C LEU A 5 -22.42 -28.98 -9.75
N ASN A 6 -23.25 -30.00 -9.51
CA ASN A 6 -22.94 -31.20 -8.71
C ASN A 6 -22.20 -30.87 -7.39
N ASN A 7 -22.72 -29.87 -6.61
CA ASN A 7 -22.15 -29.35 -5.37
C ASN A 7 -20.75 -28.70 -5.50
N ALA A 8 -20.32 -28.34 -6.71
CA ALA A 8 -19.13 -27.54 -6.89
C ALA A 8 -19.36 -26.11 -6.40
N ASN A 9 -18.36 -25.58 -5.71
CA ASN A 9 -18.30 -24.21 -5.25
C ASN A 9 -17.46 -23.35 -6.19
N HIS A 10 -17.51 -22.04 -5.98
CA HIS A 10 -16.65 -21.10 -6.68
C HIS A 10 -15.16 -21.44 -6.45
N CYS A 11 -14.36 -21.43 -7.52
CA CYS A 11 -12.95 -21.78 -7.55
C CYS A 11 -12.61 -23.27 -7.31
N ASP A 12 -13.57 -24.18 -7.23
CA ASP A 12 -13.27 -25.61 -7.20
C ASP A 12 -12.70 -26.10 -8.54
N ASP A 13 -11.74 -27.01 -8.49
CA ASP A 13 -11.31 -27.75 -9.67
C ASP A 13 -12.30 -28.90 -9.92
N VAL A 14 -12.84 -28.94 -11.12
CA VAL A 14 -13.93 -29.89 -11.45
C VAL A 14 -13.67 -30.62 -12.75
N GLU A 15 -14.15 -31.86 -12.80
CA GLU A 15 -14.31 -32.62 -14.03
C GLU A 15 -15.67 -32.30 -14.64
N ILE A 16 -15.68 -31.88 -15.91
CA ILE A 16 -16.92 -31.55 -16.64
C ILE A 16 -17.16 -32.49 -17.82
N GLU A 17 -18.41 -32.76 -18.09
CA GLU A 17 -18.85 -33.39 -19.33
C GLU A 17 -19.50 -32.31 -20.21
N ILE A 18 -19.06 -32.22 -21.47
CA ILE A 18 -19.67 -31.25 -22.42
C ILE A 18 -20.99 -31.84 -22.90
N THR A 19 -22.09 -31.16 -22.64
CA THR A 19 -23.44 -31.59 -23.02
C THR A 19 -23.88 -30.98 -24.34
N LYS A 20 -23.29 -29.84 -24.73
CA LYS A 20 -23.49 -29.22 -26.03
C LYS A 20 -22.21 -28.55 -26.49
N ASP A 21 -21.78 -28.82 -27.70
CA ASP A 21 -20.60 -28.20 -28.28
C ASP A 21 -20.81 -26.72 -28.62
N LYS A 22 -19.70 -26.03 -28.79
CA LYS A 22 -19.68 -24.61 -29.18
C LYS A 22 -20.17 -24.46 -30.62
N GLU A 23 -21.18 -23.63 -30.84
CA GLU A 23 -21.67 -23.19 -32.16
C GLU A 23 -21.29 -21.72 -32.41
N ILE A 24 -21.48 -21.24 -33.68
CA ILE A 24 -21.02 -19.91 -34.13
C ILE A 24 -21.53 -18.76 -33.26
N ASN A 25 -22.68 -18.89 -32.59
CA ASN A 25 -23.29 -17.87 -31.72
C ASN A 25 -23.66 -18.42 -30.31
N ARG A 26 -23.21 -19.61 -29.95
CA ARG A 26 -23.46 -20.24 -28.63
C ARG A 26 -22.20 -20.72 -27.97
N LYS A 27 -22.06 -20.45 -26.66
CA LYS A 27 -21.01 -21.04 -25.85
C LYS A 27 -21.31 -22.52 -25.64
N ALA A 28 -20.25 -23.33 -25.49
CA ALA A 28 -20.42 -24.73 -25.07
C ALA A 28 -21.14 -24.81 -23.72
N GLU A 29 -21.98 -25.81 -23.54
CA GLU A 29 -22.66 -26.13 -22.27
C GLU A 29 -22.09 -27.43 -21.70
N GLY A 30 -21.94 -27.50 -20.39
CA GLY A 30 -21.45 -28.73 -19.73
C GLY A 30 -22.06 -28.86 -18.33
N ARG A 31 -21.88 -30.04 -17.76
CA ARG A 31 -22.24 -30.35 -16.37
C ARG A 31 -21.02 -30.79 -15.60
N VAL A 32 -20.97 -30.45 -14.31
CA VAL A 32 -19.95 -30.96 -13.41
C VAL A 32 -20.24 -32.45 -13.09
N VAL A 33 -19.30 -33.30 -13.42
CA VAL A 33 -19.35 -34.73 -13.11
C VAL A 33 -18.84 -35.00 -11.72
N LYS A 34 -17.70 -34.36 -11.37
CA LYS A 34 -17.00 -34.57 -10.10
C LYS A 34 -16.22 -33.32 -9.70
N VAL A 35 -16.18 -33.05 -8.40
CA VAL A 35 -15.24 -32.09 -7.81
C VAL A 35 -13.92 -32.81 -7.54
N LEU A 36 -12.83 -32.32 -8.14
CA LEU A 36 -11.49 -32.87 -8.00
C LEU A 36 -10.76 -32.31 -6.79
N ASN A 37 -10.79 -30.98 -6.66
CA ASN A 37 -10.19 -30.23 -5.53
C ASN A 37 -11.12 -29.13 -5.03
N ARG A 38 -11.12 -28.95 -3.70
CA ARG A 38 -11.76 -27.83 -3.02
C ARG A 38 -10.71 -26.76 -2.75
N ASN A 39 -10.63 -25.74 -3.61
CA ASN A 39 -9.60 -24.71 -3.51
C ASN A 39 -9.93 -23.61 -2.51
N ASN A 40 -11.21 -23.43 -2.17
CA ASN A 40 -11.64 -22.46 -1.18
C ASN A 40 -12.53 -23.09 -0.13
N ASN A 41 -11.99 -23.25 1.08
CA ASN A 41 -12.73 -23.73 2.24
C ASN A 41 -12.88 -22.66 3.33
N ILE A 42 -12.42 -21.43 3.06
CA ILE A 42 -12.53 -20.28 3.97
C ILE A 42 -13.58 -19.34 3.42
N ILE A 43 -14.56 -19.02 4.23
CA ILE A 43 -15.67 -18.14 3.86
C ILE A 43 -15.74 -16.99 4.87
N ILE A 44 -15.83 -15.79 4.35
CA ILE A 44 -16.12 -14.59 5.15
C ILE A 44 -17.63 -14.35 5.12
N GLY A 45 -18.21 -14.03 6.25
CA GLY A 45 -19.66 -13.82 6.34
C GLY A 45 -20.11 -13.22 7.64
N THR A 46 -21.42 -13.05 7.77
CA THR A 46 -22.05 -12.51 8.95
C THR A 46 -22.68 -13.63 9.75
N PHE A 47 -22.33 -13.73 11.04
CA PHE A 47 -22.86 -14.75 11.95
C PHE A 47 -24.21 -14.33 12.53
N THR A 48 -25.14 -15.29 12.58
CA THR A 48 -26.42 -15.17 13.26
C THR A 48 -26.58 -16.31 14.24
N GLU A 49 -26.74 -16.00 15.52
CA GLU A 49 -26.86 -16.97 16.59
C GLU A 49 -28.31 -17.44 16.77
N ASN A 50 -28.48 -18.74 17.02
CA ASN A 50 -29.70 -19.34 17.55
C ASN A 50 -29.39 -20.03 18.88
N LYS A 51 -30.40 -20.49 19.64
CA LYS A 51 -30.23 -21.06 21.01
C LYS A 51 -29.12 -22.10 21.11
N ASN A 52 -29.02 -23.05 20.16
CA ASN A 52 -28.11 -24.19 20.20
C ASN A 52 -27.22 -24.32 19.00
N PHE A 53 -27.28 -23.42 18.04
CA PHE A 53 -26.51 -23.41 16.80
C PHE A 53 -26.48 -21.99 16.25
N GLY A 54 -25.83 -21.78 15.12
CA GLY A 54 -25.88 -20.55 14.36
C GLY A 54 -25.69 -20.79 12.89
N PHE A 55 -25.72 -19.71 12.13
CA PHE A 55 -25.44 -19.72 10.70
C PHE A 55 -24.47 -18.59 10.36
N VAL A 56 -23.59 -18.85 9.40
CA VAL A 56 -22.80 -17.82 8.73
C VAL A 56 -23.39 -17.61 7.36
N VAL A 57 -23.88 -16.41 7.10
CA VAL A 57 -24.35 -15.94 5.80
C VAL A 57 -23.13 -15.41 5.05
N PRO A 58 -22.67 -16.05 3.95
CA PRO A 58 -21.52 -15.59 3.18
C PRO A 58 -21.70 -14.16 2.64
N ASP A 59 -20.62 -13.37 2.59
CA ASP A 59 -20.64 -12.04 1.98
C ASP A 59 -20.56 -12.13 0.46
N ASP A 60 -19.84 -13.11 -0.09
CA ASP A 60 -19.78 -13.36 -1.53
C ASP A 60 -21.08 -14.04 -2.00
N LEU A 61 -21.84 -13.32 -2.82
CA LEU A 61 -23.13 -13.77 -3.39
C LEU A 61 -23.03 -14.99 -4.32
N LYS A 62 -21.81 -15.44 -4.63
CA LYS A 62 -21.61 -16.70 -5.38
C LYS A 62 -21.91 -17.93 -4.54
N TYR A 63 -21.92 -17.80 -3.22
CA TYR A 63 -22.38 -18.82 -2.29
C TYR A 63 -23.86 -18.59 -2.01
N ASN A 64 -24.72 -19.52 -2.40
CA ASN A 64 -26.17 -19.43 -2.28
C ASN A 64 -26.73 -20.24 -1.12
N TYR A 65 -25.93 -20.45 -0.09
CA TYR A 65 -26.28 -21.24 1.11
C TYR A 65 -25.68 -20.64 2.35
N ASP A 66 -26.36 -20.81 3.47
CA ASP A 66 -25.84 -20.47 4.78
C ASP A 66 -25.05 -21.65 5.35
N ILE A 67 -23.96 -21.38 6.07
CA ILE A 67 -23.11 -22.38 6.69
C ILE A 67 -23.59 -22.62 8.11
N PHE A 68 -23.95 -23.86 8.41
CA PHE A 68 -24.40 -24.27 9.74
C PHE A 68 -23.21 -24.36 10.71
N ILE A 69 -23.36 -23.73 11.89
CA ILE A 69 -22.33 -23.67 12.95
C ILE A 69 -22.89 -24.32 14.22
N LYS A 70 -22.24 -25.38 14.68
CA LYS A 70 -22.58 -26.04 15.95
C LYS A 70 -22.26 -25.12 17.14
N LYS A 71 -22.92 -25.33 18.25
CA LYS A 71 -22.76 -24.53 19.48
C LYS A 71 -21.31 -24.44 19.96
N GLY A 72 -20.53 -25.53 19.82
CA GLY A 72 -19.11 -25.58 20.20
C GLY A 72 -18.17 -24.89 19.24
N ASP A 73 -18.59 -24.63 18.00
CA ASP A 73 -17.75 -24.21 16.89
C ASP A 73 -17.89 -22.71 16.59
N LYS A 74 -18.64 -21.96 17.41
CA LYS A 74 -18.90 -20.54 17.21
C LYS A 74 -17.77 -19.59 17.64
N ASN A 75 -16.73 -20.08 18.29
CA ASN A 75 -15.55 -19.31 18.70
C ASN A 75 -15.88 -17.96 19.38
N GLY A 76 -16.93 -17.90 20.21
CA GLY A 76 -17.36 -16.68 20.88
C GLY A 76 -18.10 -15.65 20.02
N ALA A 77 -18.37 -15.94 18.75
CA ALA A 77 -19.11 -15.05 17.86
C ALA A 77 -20.53 -14.77 18.38
N LYS A 78 -21.01 -13.57 18.15
CA LYS A 78 -22.36 -13.07 18.47
C LYS A 78 -23.09 -12.70 17.19
N THR A 79 -24.40 -12.63 17.25
CA THR A 79 -25.21 -12.13 16.12
C THR A 79 -24.70 -10.78 15.64
N ASP A 80 -24.63 -10.63 14.30
CA ASP A 80 -24.09 -9.48 13.58
C ASP A 80 -22.56 -9.33 13.61
N ASP A 81 -21.84 -10.33 14.10
CA ASP A 81 -20.38 -10.34 13.93
C ASP A 81 -19.99 -10.83 12.52
N LYS A 82 -19.02 -10.13 11.93
CA LYS A 82 -18.25 -10.61 10.78
C LYS A 82 -17.27 -11.67 11.25
N VAL A 83 -17.22 -12.78 10.55
CA VAL A 83 -16.43 -13.95 10.93
C VAL A 83 -15.72 -14.57 9.74
N ILE A 84 -14.59 -15.21 10.02
CA ILE A 84 -13.92 -16.12 9.09
C ILE A 84 -14.35 -17.53 9.47
N CYS A 85 -15.03 -18.20 8.57
CA CYS A 85 -15.55 -19.55 8.74
C CYS A 85 -14.80 -20.52 7.85
N LYS A 86 -14.40 -21.67 8.40
CA LYS A 86 -13.85 -22.77 7.63
C LYS A 86 -14.93 -23.83 7.42
N ILE A 87 -15.20 -24.19 6.16
CA ILE A 87 -16.12 -25.28 5.83
C ILE A 87 -15.47 -26.61 6.25
N THR A 88 -16.20 -27.40 7.03
CA THR A 88 -15.81 -28.74 7.48
C THR A 88 -16.57 -29.85 6.75
N GLU A 89 -17.84 -29.58 6.41
CA GLU A 89 -18.65 -30.48 5.57
C GLU A 89 -19.29 -29.67 4.45
N TYR A 90 -19.14 -30.13 3.22
CA TYR A 90 -19.68 -29.45 2.04
C TYR A 90 -21.16 -29.76 1.86
N PRO A 91 -21.93 -28.88 1.16
CA PRO A 91 -23.35 -29.09 0.98
C PRO A 91 -23.62 -30.41 0.22
N ASP A 92 -24.64 -31.10 0.62
CA ASP A 92 -25.23 -32.23 -0.13
C ASP A 92 -26.67 -31.91 -0.48
N LYS A 93 -27.29 -32.65 -1.41
CA LYS A 93 -28.65 -32.41 -1.92
C LYS A 93 -29.70 -32.16 -0.84
N LYS A 94 -29.44 -32.55 0.41
CA LYS A 94 -30.37 -32.47 1.56
C LYS A 94 -29.83 -31.71 2.77
N LYS A 95 -28.58 -31.26 2.75
CA LYS A 95 -27.94 -30.63 3.93
C LYS A 95 -27.18 -29.35 3.52
N ASN A 96 -27.33 -28.32 4.32
CA ASN A 96 -26.45 -27.16 4.26
C ASN A 96 -25.02 -27.56 4.64
N PRO A 97 -24.00 -26.84 4.17
CA PRO A 97 -22.63 -27.06 4.61
C PRO A 97 -22.50 -26.80 6.12
N GLU A 98 -21.60 -27.52 6.77
CA GLU A 98 -21.21 -27.27 8.16
C GLU A 98 -19.84 -26.59 8.20
N GLY A 99 -19.60 -25.76 9.18
CA GLY A 99 -18.33 -25.08 9.36
C GLY A 99 -18.00 -24.76 10.80
N VAL A 100 -16.77 -24.27 11.00
CA VAL A 100 -16.27 -23.76 12.27
C VAL A 100 -15.82 -22.32 12.10
N ILE A 101 -16.12 -21.46 13.08
CA ILE A 101 -15.61 -20.08 13.08
C ILE A 101 -14.17 -20.11 13.59
N ILE A 102 -13.22 -19.73 12.72
CA ILE A 102 -11.79 -19.71 13.06
C ILE A 102 -11.35 -18.35 13.60
N GLU A 103 -12.00 -17.26 13.17
CA GLU A 103 -11.73 -15.89 13.67
C GLU A 103 -13.01 -15.06 13.70
N VAL A 104 -13.13 -14.21 14.72
CA VAL A 104 -14.20 -13.20 14.84
C VAL A 104 -13.57 -11.84 14.57
N LEU A 105 -13.97 -11.20 13.46
CA LEU A 105 -13.45 -9.87 13.06
C LEU A 105 -14.10 -8.75 13.88
N GLY A 106 -15.33 -8.98 14.38
CA GLY A 106 -16.10 -8.04 15.16
C GLY A 106 -17.45 -7.65 14.53
N ASN A 107 -18.14 -6.68 15.13
CA ASN A 107 -19.48 -6.32 14.69
C ASN A 107 -19.49 -5.69 13.29
N LYS A 108 -20.43 -6.11 12.43
CA LYS A 108 -20.58 -5.67 11.03
C LYS A 108 -20.77 -4.16 10.86
N ASN A 109 -21.23 -3.45 11.89
CA ASN A 109 -21.44 -1.98 11.81
C ASN A 109 -20.15 -1.19 12.06
N ASN A 110 -19.05 -1.84 12.44
CA ASN A 110 -17.76 -1.20 12.61
C ASN A 110 -17.05 -1.08 11.25
N LYS A 111 -16.66 0.15 10.86
CA LYS A 111 -15.97 0.42 9.58
C LYS A 111 -14.69 -0.40 9.41
N ASN A 112 -13.87 -0.50 10.46
CA ASN A 112 -12.62 -1.26 10.40
C ASN A 112 -12.89 -2.75 10.16
N VAL A 113 -13.95 -3.31 10.75
CA VAL A 113 -14.37 -4.70 10.52
C VAL A 113 -14.81 -4.93 9.09
N GLN A 114 -15.52 -3.96 8.48
CA GLN A 114 -15.89 -4.02 7.07
C GLN A 114 -14.64 -4.05 6.16
N ILE A 115 -13.66 -3.21 6.45
CA ILE A 115 -12.39 -3.17 5.71
C ILE A 115 -11.66 -4.51 5.85
N LEU A 116 -11.51 -5.03 7.07
CA LEU A 116 -10.87 -6.33 7.32
C LEU A 116 -11.59 -7.48 6.60
N SER A 117 -12.93 -7.46 6.57
CA SER A 117 -13.74 -8.43 5.85
C SER A 117 -13.42 -8.44 4.35
N ILE A 118 -13.32 -7.25 3.74
CA ILE A 118 -12.96 -7.10 2.32
C ILE A 118 -11.52 -7.59 2.06
N LEU A 119 -10.57 -7.25 2.93
CA LEU A 119 -9.18 -7.68 2.80
C LEU A 119 -9.05 -9.20 2.85
N GLU A 120 -9.76 -9.85 3.77
CA GLU A 120 -9.81 -11.32 3.87
C GLU A 120 -10.46 -11.95 2.64
N GLU A 121 -11.59 -11.40 2.17
CA GLU A 121 -12.27 -11.88 0.96
C GLU A 121 -11.39 -11.79 -0.29
N MET A 122 -10.61 -10.72 -0.40
CA MET A 122 -9.65 -10.53 -1.50
C MET A 122 -8.33 -11.28 -1.30
N GLY A 123 -8.12 -11.96 -0.17
CA GLY A 123 -6.88 -12.65 0.17
C GLY A 123 -5.69 -11.72 0.36
N ILE A 124 -5.94 -10.44 0.75
CA ILE A 124 -4.89 -9.44 0.97
C ILE A 124 -4.33 -9.60 2.39
N PRO A 125 -3.05 -9.92 2.57
CA PRO A 125 -2.45 -10.13 3.88
C PRO A 125 -2.22 -8.80 4.60
N TYR A 126 -3.07 -8.42 5.53
CA TYR A 126 -2.97 -7.16 6.29
C TYR A 126 -2.18 -7.28 7.60
N LYS A 127 -1.92 -8.49 8.09
CA LYS A 127 -1.06 -8.76 9.26
C LYS A 127 0.33 -9.18 8.80
N PHE A 128 1.38 -8.68 9.48
CA PHE A 128 2.73 -9.18 9.27
C PHE A 128 2.95 -10.45 10.10
N PRO A 129 3.63 -11.48 9.54
CA PRO A 129 3.92 -12.70 10.28
C PRO A 129 4.86 -12.46 11.47
N ASN A 130 4.63 -13.15 12.59
CA ASN A 130 5.45 -13.03 13.81
C ASN A 130 6.95 -13.31 13.58
N LYS A 131 7.27 -14.12 12.56
CA LYS A 131 8.67 -14.42 12.19
C LYS A 131 9.51 -13.21 11.80
N LEU A 132 8.88 -12.04 11.49
CA LEU A 132 9.56 -10.80 11.13
C LEU A 132 10.02 -9.98 12.35
N TYR A 133 9.40 -10.18 13.51
CA TYR A 133 9.66 -9.33 14.68
C TYR A 133 11.13 -9.28 15.07
N LYS A 134 11.85 -10.41 14.98
CA LYS A 134 13.29 -10.44 15.30
C LYS A 134 14.10 -9.53 14.37
N GLU A 135 13.82 -9.52 13.06
CA GLU A 135 14.52 -8.63 12.12
C GLU A 135 14.15 -7.16 12.37
N LEU A 136 12.89 -6.89 12.77
CA LEU A 136 12.44 -5.54 13.12
C LEU A 136 13.11 -5.01 14.40
N GLU A 137 13.24 -5.84 15.44
CA GLU A 137 13.95 -5.50 16.68
C GLU A 137 15.44 -5.14 16.42
N GLU A 138 16.10 -5.85 15.51
CA GLU A 138 17.47 -5.51 15.10
C GLU A 138 17.54 -4.15 14.37
N LEU A 139 16.51 -3.79 13.63
CA LEU A 139 16.40 -2.51 12.91
C LEU A 139 16.03 -1.34 13.84
N GLU A 140 15.27 -1.58 14.92
CA GLU A 140 14.92 -0.53 15.91
C GLU A 140 16.15 0.09 16.57
N VAL A 141 17.23 -0.69 16.72
CA VAL A 141 18.49 -0.23 17.34
C VAL A 141 19.52 0.25 16.30
N PHE A 142 19.09 0.47 15.04
CA PHE A 142 19.97 0.94 13.99
C PHE A 142 20.55 2.33 14.27
N ASP A 143 21.89 2.41 14.23
CA ASP A 143 22.62 3.67 14.43
C ASP A 143 23.14 4.22 13.09
N ILE A 144 22.44 5.18 12.52
CA ILE A 144 22.79 5.83 11.26
C ILE A 144 24.20 6.43 11.27
N LYS A 145 24.73 6.85 12.44
CA LYS A 145 26.06 7.47 12.55
C LYS A 145 27.18 6.56 12.08
N LYS A 146 26.98 5.25 12.16
CA LYS A 146 27.94 4.25 11.68
C LYS A 146 28.04 4.26 10.15
N GLU A 147 26.92 4.52 9.45
CA GLU A 147 26.82 4.51 8.00
C GLU A 147 27.23 5.84 7.35
N ILE A 148 27.06 6.96 8.03
CA ILE A 148 27.39 8.30 7.50
C ILE A 148 28.83 8.36 6.95
N LYS A 149 29.77 7.69 7.59
CA LYS A 149 31.19 7.71 7.19
C LYS A 149 31.46 7.08 5.82
N ASN A 150 30.57 6.20 5.39
CA ASN A 150 30.72 5.44 4.15
C ASN A 150 29.94 6.07 2.98
N ARG A 151 29.22 7.17 3.23
CA ARG A 151 28.29 7.78 2.27
C ARG A 151 28.67 9.23 1.96
N VAL A 152 28.23 9.71 0.82
CA VAL A 152 28.37 11.14 0.47
C VAL A 152 27.39 11.96 1.33
N ASP A 153 27.93 12.98 1.98
CA ASP A 153 27.13 13.84 2.87
C ASP A 153 26.49 15.00 2.10
N PHE A 154 25.18 14.90 1.89
CA PHE A 154 24.35 15.93 1.26
C PHE A 154 23.43 16.66 2.26
N ARG A 155 23.62 16.49 3.57
CA ARG A 155 22.78 17.09 4.63
C ARG A 155 22.77 18.64 4.66
N LYS A 156 23.74 19.27 3.98
CA LYS A 156 23.81 20.72 3.86
C LYS A 156 23.05 21.29 2.66
N LEU A 157 22.59 20.42 1.75
CA LEU A 157 21.73 20.84 0.66
C LEU A 157 20.35 21.19 1.20
N PHE A 158 19.75 22.24 0.67
CA PHE A 158 18.35 22.53 0.92
C PHE A 158 17.50 21.48 0.22
N THR A 159 16.85 20.63 1.01
CA THR A 159 16.16 19.43 0.54
C THR A 159 14.71 19.47 0.98
N VAL A 160 13.79 19.10 0.09
CA VAL A 160 12.35 19.04 0.39
C VAL A 160 11.75 17.74 -0.15
N THR A 161 10.74 17.23 0.55
CA THR A 161 9.80 16.24 -0.01
C THR A 161 8.53 16.93 -0.46
N ILE A 162 7.80 16.36 -1.45
CA ILE A 162 6.54 16.90 -1.99
C ILE A 162 5.56 15.73 -2.12
N ASP A 163 4.57 15.67 -1.22
CA ASP A 163 3.74 14.50 -1.06
C ASP A 163 2.27 14.87 -0.84
N GLY A 164 1.39 13.87 -0.80
CA GLY A 164 0.01 14.03 -0.40
C GLY A 164 -0.10 14.52 1.06
N LYS A 165 -1.19 15.22 1.39
CA LYS A 165 -1.41 15.80 2.73
C LYS A 165 -1.28 14.78 3.85
N ASP A 166 -1.77 13.58 3.66
CA ASP A 166 -1.86 12.53 4.68
C ASP A 166 -0.75 11.46 4.56
N SER A 167 0.19 11.61 3.61
CA SER A 167 1.34 10.70 3.43
C SER A 167 2.24 10.71 4.66
N LYS A 168 2.80 9.55 5.00
CA LYS A 168 3.77 9.33 6.08
C LYS A 168 5.06 8.68 5.59
N ASP A 169 5.01 8.11 4.42
CA ASP A 169 6.04 7.38 3.70
C ASP A 169 6.62 8.28 2.60
N PHE A 170 7.62 9.07 2.96
CA PHE A 170 8.29 9.98 2.01
C PHE A 170 9.43 9.24 1.33
N ASP A 171 9.17 8.73 0.13
CA ASP A 171 10.11 7.87 -0.61
C ASP A 171 11.14 8.68 -1.38
N ASP A 172 10.81 9.91 -1.78
CA ASP A 172 11.69 10.77 -2.54
C ASP A 172 11.78 12.20 -1.98
N ALA A 173 12.92 12.83 -2.26
CA ALA A 173 13.19 14.22 -1.93
C ALA A 173 14.03 14.86 -3.03
N ILE A 174 13.96 16.17 -3.14
CA ILE A 174 14.69 16.94 -4.15
C ILE A 174 15.49 18.08 -3.55
N SER A 175 16.65 18.35 -4.17
CA SER A 175 17.43 19.56 -3.94
C SER A 175 17.83 20.15 -5.28
N ILE A 176 17.91 21.47 -5.35
CA ILE A 176 18.30 22.16 -6.58
C ILE A 176 19.26 23.31 -6.28
N GLU A 177 20.28 23.46 -7.11
CA GLU A 177 21.24 24.55 -7.08
C GLU A 177 21.39 25.13 -8.49
N LYS A 178 21.60 26.46 -8.58
CA LYS A 178 21.97 27.13 -9.83
C LYS A 178 23.49 27.29 -9.87
N LYS A 179 24.11 26.76 -10.91
CA LYS A 179 25.55 26.88 -11.13
C LYS A 179 25.81 27.37 -12.56
N ASP A 180 26.35 28.59 -12.66
CA ASP A 180 26.55 29.26 -13.94
C ASP A 180 25.25 29.32 -14.76
N ASN A 181 25.28 28.79 -16.00
CA ASN A 181 24.13 28.69 -16.90
C ASN A 181 23.41 27.33 -16.83
N ASN A 182 23.61 26.54 -15.75
CA ASN A 182 23.01 25.24 -15.60
C ASN A 182 22.30 25.15 -14.22
N TYR A 183 21.42 24.16 -14.09
CA TYR A 183 20.86 23.72 -12.83
C TYR A 183 21.50 22.41 -12.42
N ILE A 184 21.78 22.26 -11.14
CA ILE A 184 22.16 20.99 -10.54
C ILE A 184 20.96 20.50 -9.76
N LEU A 185 20.31 19.45 -10.27
CA LEU A 185 19.19 18.78 -9.62
C LEU A 185 19.69 17.52 -8.91
N TYR A 186 19.28 17.36 -7.67
CA TYR A 186 19.49 16.13 -6.90
C TYR A 186 18.13 15.51 -6.65
N VAL A 187 17.97 14.26 -7.02
CA VAL A 187 16.83 13.43 -6.65
C VAL A 187 17.33 12.39 -5.67
N HIS A 188 16.76 12.38 -4.49
CA HIS A 188 17.11 11.52 -3.38
C HIS A 188 16.01 10.50 -3.20
N ILE A 189 16.32 9.22 -3.31
CA ILE A 189 15.36 8.13 -3.09
C ILE A 189 15.77 7.42 -1.79
N ALA A 190 14.81 7.13 -0.93
CA ALA A 190 15.02 6.39 0.30
C ALA A 190 15.77 5.07 0.03
N ASP A 191 16.89 4.84 0.74
CA ASP A 191 17.68 3.61 0.55
C ASP A 191 17.07 2.44 1.32
N VAL A 192 15.93 1.95 0.82
CA VAL A 192 15.21 0.80 1.38
C VAL A 192 16.09 -0.45 1.36
N SER A 193 16.95 -0.61 0.33
CA SER A 193 17.82 -1.78 0.15
C SER A 193 18.91 -1.89 1.24
N HIS A 194 19.21 -0.78 1.92
CA HIS A 194 20.07 -0.81 3.09
C HIS A 194 19.46 -1.61 4.24
N PHE A 195 18.16 -1.48 4.45
CA PHE A 195 17.43 -2.11 5.55
C PHE A 195 16.84 -3.48 5.18
N VAL A 196 16.27 -3.59 3.98
CA VAL A 196 15.67 -4.83 3.48
C VAL A 196 16.70 -5.56 2.63
N LYS A 197 17.41 -6.51 3.26
CA LYS A 197 18.44 -7.28 2.57
C LYS A 197 17.83 -8.37 1.71
N LYS A 198 18.41 -8.59 0.53
CA LYS A 198 18.01 -9.65 -0.39
C LYS A 198 17.92 -10.99 0.35
N ASP A 199 16.87 -11.74 0.08
CA ASP A 199 16.58 -13.06 0.68
C ASP A 199 16.34 -13.06 2.20
N SER A 200 16.22 -11.90 2.85
CA SER A 200 15.77 -11.78 4.24
C SER A 200 14.29 -12.17 4.38
N LYS A 201 13.80 -12.29 5.61
CA LYS A 201 12.36 -12.54 5.82
C LYS A 201 11.52 -11.32 5.43
N LEU A 202 12.03 -10.10 5.65
CA LEU A 202 11.42 -8.86 5.21
C LEU A 202 11.30 -8.80 3.70
N ASP A 203 12.38 -9.13 2.97
CA ASP A 203 12.40 -9.14 1.50
C ASP A 203 11.37 -10.15 0.94
N ARG A 204 11.35 -11.37 1.47
CA ARG A 204 10.37 -12.39 1.04
C ARG A 204 8.94 -11.98 1.32
N GLU A 205 8.68 -11.33 2.44
CA GLU A 205 7.34 -10.83 2.77
C GLU A 205 6.94 -9.67 1.85
N ALA A 206 7.85 -8.72 1.61
CA ALA A 206 7.63 -7.62 0.68
C ALA A 206 7.38 -8.13 -0.75
N TYR A 207 8.17 -9.09 -1.21
CA TYR A 207 7.98 -9.75 -2.50
C TYR A 207 6.60 -10.42 -2.62
N LYS A 208 6.17 -11.12 -1.56
CA LYS A 208 4.84 -11.76 -1.50
C LYS A 208 3.70 -10.74 -1.58
N ARG A 209 3.86 -9.57 -0.93
CA ARG A 209 2.84 -8.50 -0.95
C ARG A 209 2.82 -7.77 -2.29
N GLY A 210 3.99 -7.52 -2.89
CA GLY A 210 4.18 -6.87 -4.18
C GLY A 210 4.04 -5.36 -4.15
N ASN A 211 3.09 -4.81 -3.39
CA ASN A 211 2.84 -3.38 -3.21
C ASN A 211 2.14 -3.08 -1.88
N SER A 212 2.01 -1.81 -1.54
CA SER A 212 1.05 -1.34 -0.52
C SER A 212 -0.34 -1.24 -1.14
N VAL A 213 -1.38 -1.54 -0.35
CA VAL A 213 -2.79 -1.43 -0.77
C VAL A 213 -3.44 -0.30 -0.01
N TYR A 214 -3.93 0.69 -0.76
CA TYR A 214 -4.60 1.87 -0.20
C TYR A 214 -6.11 1.70 -0.31
N LEU A 215 -6.78 1.66 0.82
CA LEU A 215 -8.22 1.70 0.94
C LEU A 215 -8.60 3.07 1.50
N PHE A 216 -9.85 3.47 1.38
CA PHE A 216 -10.35 4.80 1.67
C PHE A 216 -9.69 5.56 2.84
N ASP A 217 -9.58 4.93 4.03
CA ASP A 217 -8.93 5.46 5.24
C ASP A 217 -8.00 4.42 5.93
N TYR A 218 -7.63 3.38 5.22
CA TYR A 218 -6.81 2.29 5.72
C TYR A 218 -5.73 1.90 4.69
N VAL A 219 -4.51 1.71 5.16
CA VAL A 219 -3.39 1.29 4.33
C VAL A 219 -2.88 -0.06 4.80
N VAL A 220 -2.76 -1.02 3.88
CA VAL A 220 -2.02 -2.26 4.09
C VAL A 220 -0.62 -2.08 3.49
N PRO A 221 0.39 -1.79 4.30
CA PRO A 221 1.70 -1.46 3.77
C PRO A 221 2.45 -2.70 3.26
N MET A 222 3.26 -2.53 2.20
CA MET A 222 4.16 -3.58 1.70
C MET A 222 5.25 -3.90 2.72
N LEU A 223 5.78 -2.88 3.39
CA LEU A 223 6.80 -2.98 4.43
C LEU A 223 6.21 -2.58 5.79
N PRO A 224 6.69 -3.14 6.92
CA PRO A 224 6.29 -2.70 8.25
C PRO A 224 6.49 -1.19 8.46
N GLU A 225 5.60 -0.56 9.25
CA GLU A 225 5.61 0.90 9.48
C GLU A 225 6.94 1.43 10.08
N LEU A 226 7.67 0.60 10.81
CA LEU A 226 9.03 0.93 11.25
C LEU A 226 9.94 1.29 10.07
N LEU A 227 9.80 0.58 8.95
CA LEU A 227 10.55 0.88 7.72
C LEU A 227 9.89 2.00 6.94
N SER A 228 8.63 1.82 6.52
CA SER A 228 7.96 2.74 5.59
C SER A 228 7.76 4.14 6.16
N ASN A 229 7.44 4.28 7.45
CA ASN A 229 7.10 5.58 8.04
C ASN A 229 8.24 6.19 8.87
N GLN A 230 9.27 5.38 9.23
CA GLN A 230 10.34 5.84 10.13
C GLN A 230 11.72 5.71 9.48
N LEU A 231 12.30 4.50 9.37
CA LEU A 231 13.70 4.35 8.95
C LEU A 231 13.94 4.80 7.51
N CYS A 232 13.08 4.40 6.58
CA CYS A 232 13.21 4.74 5.17
C CYS A 232 12.61 6.11 4.85
N SER A 233 11.47 6.48 5.45
CA SER A 233 10.81 7.74 5.15
C SER A 233 11.72 8.95 5.34
N LEU A 234 11.84 9.80 4.33
CA LEU A 234 12.70 10.99 4.30
C LEU A 234 12.12 12.15 5.14
N ASN A 235 11.77 11.83 6.39
CA ASN A 235 11.16 12.76 7.34
C ASN A 235 12.02 14.02 7.55
N PRO A 236 11.42 15.20 7.67
CA PRO A 236 12.16 16.46 7.82
C PRO A 236 12.93 16.52 9.14
N ASN A 237 14.06 17.22 9.12
CA ASN A 237 14.96 17.45 10.25
C ASN A 237 15.55 16.15 10.85
N THR A 238 15.65 15.09 10.08
CA THR A 238 16.30 13.84 10.49
C THR A 238 17.26 13.35 9.42
N ASP A 239 18.41 12.81 9.87
CA ASP A 239 19.38 12.19 8.95
C ASP A 239 18.80 10.91 8.36
N LYS A 240 18.87 10.77 7.03
CA LYS A 240 18.31 9.64 6.29
C LYS A 240 19.30 9.10 5.26
N LEU A 241 19.30 7.78 5.11
CA LEU A 241 20.06 7.12 4.05
C LEU A 241 19.28 7.21 2.75
N ALA A 242 19.97 7.61 1.69
CA ALA A 242 19.37 7.76 0.38
C ALA A 242 20.31 7.31 -0.74
N ILE A 243 19.74 6.91 -1.86
CA ILE A 243 20.41 6.83 -3.15
C ILE A 243 20.10 8.13 -3.86
N THR A 244 21.14 8.90 -4.18
CA THR A 244 20.99 10.20 -4.82
C THR A 244 21.48 10.16 -6.25
N VAL A 245 20.65 10.61 -7.20
CA VAL A 245 21.12 10.97 -8.53
C VAL A 245 21.33 12.50 -8.58
N LYS A 246 22.54 12.92 -8.93
CA LYS A 246 22.90 14.30 -9.18
C LYS A 246 22.95 14.53 -10.67
N MET A 247 22.19 15.48 -11.19
CA MET A 247 22.07 15.78 -12.62
C MET A 247 22.47 17.21 -12.90
N THR A 248 23.23 17.44 -13.99
CA THR A 248 23.49 18.77 -14.55
C THR A 248 22.51 19.00 -15.69
N ILE A 249 21.63 19.99 -15.54
CA ILE A 249 20.56 20.30 -16.49
C ILE A 249 20.83 21.69 -17.09
N SER A 250 20.76 21.81 -18.43
CA SER A 250 20.86 23.10 -19.12
C SER A 250 19.63 23.97 -18.88
N ASN A 251 19.71 25.26 -19.18
CA ASN A 251 18.55 26.16 -19.16
C ASN A 251 17.43 25.75 -20.13
N SER A 252 17.72 24.89 -21.11
CA SER A 252 16.74 24.32 -22.04
C SER A 252 16.14 22.99 -21.54
N GLY A 253 16.42 22.57 -20.30
CA GLY A 253 15.89 21.34 -19.71
C GLY A 253 16.63 20.04 -20.13
N ILE A 254 17.76 20.15 -20.84
CA ILE A 254 18.52 18.97 -21.31
C ILE A 254 19.47 18.51 -20.21
N VAL A 255 19.39 17.24 -19.83
CA VAL A 255 20.36 16.60 -18.93
C VAL A 255 21.69 16.42 -19.67
N LYS A 256 22.74 17.09 -19.18
CA LYS A 256 24.08 17.05 -19.74
C LYS A 256 24.94 15.95 -19.15
N ASP A 257 24.78 15.69 -17.86
CA ASP A 257 25.56 14.72 -17.09
C ASP A 257 24.78 14.29 -15.86
N TYR A 258 25.05 13.07 -15.39
CA TYR A 258 24.46 12.57 -14.14
C TYR A 258 25.40 11.60 -13.42
N LYS A 259 25.24 11.51 -12.08
CA LYS A 259 26.00 10.58 -11.26
C LYS A 259 25.19 10.11 -10.07
N PHE A 260 25.27 8.80 -9.76
CA PHE A 260 24.64 8.19 -8.60
C PHE A 260 25.57 8.17 -7.40
N TYR A 261 24.98 8.27 -6.20
CA TYR A 261 25.68 8.25 -4.92
C TYR A 261 24.86 7.51 -3.88
N GLU A 262 25.51 6.65 -3.12
CA GLU A 262 25.02 6.30 -1.78
C GLU A 262 25.26 7.50 -0.88
N SER A 263 24.21 8.05 -0.29
CA SER A 263 24.27 9.34 0.37
C SER A 263 23.56 9.34 1.72
N VAL A 264 23.82 10.41 2.49
CA VAL A 264 23.03 10.81 3.64
C VAL A 264 22.49 12.21 3.39
N ILE A 265 21.20 12.38 3.67
CA ILE A 265 20.49 13.65 3.53
C ILE A 265 19.82 14.04 4.85
N ASN A 266 19.41 15.30 4.95
CA ASN A 266 18.53 15.79 6.01
C ASN A 266 17.53 16.73 5.34
N SER A 267 16.28 16.30 5.19
CA SER A 267 15.23 17.10 4.56
C SER A 267 14.85 18.28 5.45
N ASP A 268 14.77 19.48 4.86
CA ASP A 268 14.41 20.70 5.59
C ASP A 268 12.89 20.82 5.76
N TYR A 269 12.12 20.48 4.73
CA TYR A 269 10.67 20.63 4.72
C TYR A 269 9.96 19.48 4.00
N ARG A 270 8.80 19.15 4.56
CA ARG A 270 7.75 18.44 3.86
C ARG A 270 6.80 19.45 3.23
N LEU A 271 6.66 19.41 1.92
CA LEU A 271 5.69 20.18 1.15
C LEU A 271 4.49 19.30 0.79
N VAL A 272 3.36 19.93 0.43
CA VAL A 272 2.14 19.24 0.00
C VAL A 272 1.88 19.59 -1.46
N TYR A 273 1.45 18.60 -2.28
CA TYR A 273 1.18 18.81 -3.70
C TYR A 273 0.29 20.02 -3.98
N ASP A 274 -0.81 20.17 -3.23
CA ASP A 274 -1.74 21.29 -3.41
C ASP A 274 -1.06 22.64 -3.17
N ASP A 275 -0.20 22.69 -2.16
CA ASP A 275 0.53 23.92 -1.81
C ASP A 275 1.53 24.29 -2.91
N VAL A 276 2.23 23.30 -3.46
CA VAL A 276 3.21 23.50 -4.55
C VAL A 276 2.52 23.87 -5.85
N SER A 277 1.45 23.14 -6.22
CA SER A 277 0.65 23.42 -7.43
C SER A 277 0.08 24.83 -7.42
N MET A 278 -0.51 25.24 -6.29
CA MET A 278 -1.05 26.59 -6.10
C MET A 278 0.02 27.69 -6.24
N PHE A 279 1.26 27.40 -5.82
CA PHE A 279 2.38 28.31 -6.00
C PHE A 279 2.83 28.40 -7.46
N LEU A 280 2.88 27.29 -8.19
CA LEU A 280 3.32 27.21 -9.59
C LEU A 280 2.27 27.82 -10.54
N ASP A 281 1.00 27.74 -10.21
CA ASP A 281 -0.13 28.31 -10.99
C ASP A 281 -0.25 29.83 -10.83
N THR A 282 0.88 30.55 -10.76
CA THR A 282 0.98 32.01 -10.51
C THR A 282 0.26 32.92 -11.52
N ASN A 283 -0.51 32.41 -12.45
CA ASN A 283 -1.48 33.17 -13.24
C ASN A 283 -2.76 33.49 -12.44
N ALA A 284 -2.95 32.93 -11.26
CA ALA A 284 -4.07 33.27 -10.39
C ALA A 284 -3.73 34.52 -9.56
N ASN A 285 -4.57 35.56 -9.68
CA ASN A 285 -4.51 36.86 -8.97
C ASN A 285 -4.54 36.74 -7.40
N ASN A 286 -4.33 35.56 -6.83
CA ASN A 286 -4.39 35.22 -5.40
C ASN A 286 -3.02 35.10 -4.72
N SER A 287 -1.94 35.62 -5.32
CA SER A 287 -0.57 35.55 -4.78
C SER A 287 -0.41 36.09 -3.35
N ASN A 288 -1.31 37.00 -2.90
CA ASN A 288 -1.22 37.66 -1.60
C ASN A 288 -1.71 36.77 -0.44
N ILE A 289 -2.74 35.96 -0.62
CA ILE A 289 -3.26 35.04 0.43
C ILE A 289 -2.24 33.94 0.68
N TYR A 290 -1.59 33.50 -0.39
CA TYR A 290 -0.61 32.43 -0.33
C TYR A 290 0.70 32.88 0.35
N LYS A 291 1.18 34.06 -0.02
CA LYS A 291 2.31 34.72 0.67
C LYS A 291 2.06 34.84 2.17
N ALA A 292 0.82 35.13 2.59
CA ALA A 292 0.44 35.24 4.01
C ALA A 292 0.45 33.88 4.74
N LYS A 293 -0.08 32.77 4.12
CA LYS A 293 -0.05 31.43 4.70
C LYS A 293 1.36 30.84 4.78
N LEU A 294 2.16 31.04 3.75
CA LEU A 294 3.58 30.66 3.74
C LEU A 294 4.38 31.44 4.79
N HIS A 295 4.03 32.72 4.99
CA HIS A 295 4.67 33.61 5.96
C HIS A 295 4.53 33.12 7.40
N GLN A 296 3.42 32.50 7.77
CA GLN A 296 3.18 31.98 9.12
C GLN A 296 3.95 30.71 9.42
N LYS A 297 4.16 29.84 8.41
CA LYS A 297 4.84 28.53 8.60
C LYS A 297 6.37 28.58 8.50
N THR A 298 6.97 29.60 7.86
CA THR A 298 8.38 29.57 7.43
C THR A 298 9.21 30.77 7.86
N GLN A 299 8.92 31.41 8.98
CA GLN A 299 9.67 32.62 9.41
C GLN A 299 11.20 32.41 9.49
N LYS A 300 11.69 31.20 9.74
CA LYS A 300 13.12 30.91 9.94
C LYS A 300 13.93 30.71 8.65
N ASN A 301 13.29 30.32 7.51
CA ASN A 301 14.02 29.99 6.26
C ASN A 301 13.36 30.57 4.98
N LYS A 302 12.69 31.69 5.12
CA LYS A 302 11.98 32.41 4.06
C LYS A 302 12.82 32.63 2.78
N LEU A 303 14.12 32.88 2.94
CA LEU A 303 15.03 33.17 1.84
C LEU A 303 15.36 31.91 1.00
N LEU A 304 15.58 30.76 1.64
CA LEU A 304 15.88 29.49 0.99
C LEU A 304 14.66 28.94 0.26
N TYR A 305 13.50 28.97 0.90
CA TYR A 305 12.23 28.58 0.30
C TYR A 305 11.90 29.46 -0.93
N LYS A 306 12.07 30.79 -0.81
CA LYS A 306 11.92 31.72 -1.92
C LYS A 306 12.91 31.42 -3.07
N LYS A 307 14.15 31.06 -2.75
CA LYS A 307 15.14 30.64 -3.76
C LYS A 307 14.71 29.35 -4.46
N PHE A 308 14.30 28.31 -3.73
CA PHE A 308 13.81 27.06 -4.30
C PHE A 308 12.64 27.32 -5.26
N LEU A 309 11.65 28.07 -4.83
CA LEU A 309 10.47 28.39 -5.63
C LEU A 309 10.81 29.26 -6.86
N LEU A 310 11.71 30.22 -6.74
CA LEU A 310 12.20 31.00 -7.89
C LEU A 310 12.98 30.14 -8.88
N MET A 311 13.79 29.20 -8.39
CA MET A 311 14.53 28.26 -9.23
C MET A 311 13.59 27.24 -9.91
N SER A 312 12.54 26.77 -9.22
CA SER A 312 11.52 25.91 -9.81
C SER A 312 10.66 26.63 -10.86
N GLN A 313 10.44 27.94 -10.72
CA GLN A 313 9.76 28.76 -11.73
C GLN A 313 10.62 29.03 -12.98
N GLU A 314 11.93 29.08 -12.83
CA GLU A 314 12.86 29.23 -13.96
C GLU A 314 13.09 27.89 -14.71
N LEU A 315 12.87 26.75 -14.07
CA LEU A 315 12.82 25.46 -14.72
C LEU A 315 11.49 25.36 -15.49
N ASP A 316 11.57 25.35 -16.83
CA ASP A 316 10.43 25.26 -17.72
C ASP A 316 9.43 24.19 -17.21
N LYS A 317 8.12 24.48 -17.29
CA LYS A 317 7.00 23.58 -16.91
C LYS A 317 7.16 22.12 -17.37
N LYS A 318 7.91 21.88 -18.44
CA LYS A 318 8.24 20.54 -18.94
C LYS A 318 9.18 19.74 -18.04
N THR A 319 10.14 20.38 -17.38
CA THR A 319 11.10 19.70 -16.49
C THR A 319 10.44 19.34 -15.15
N ILE A 320 9.54 20.19 -14.67
CA ILE A 320 8.73 19.93 -13.46
C ILE A 320 7.70 18.83 -13.73
N GLY A 321 7.09 18.78 -14.92
CA GLY A 321 6.19 17.72 -15.34
C GLY A 321 6.82 16.32 -15.37
N LEU A 322 8.14 16.21 -15.58
CA LEU A 322 8.89 14.96 -15.50
C LEU A 322 9.08 14.48 -14.04
N ILE A 323 9.19 15.41 -13.09
CA ILE A 323 9.32 15.11 -11.64
C ILE A 323 7.97 14.71 -11.05
N GLN A 324 6.86 15.20 -11.59
CA GLN A 324 5.50 14.89 -11.15
C GLN A 324 4.90 13.59 -11.75
N GLN A 325 5.55 13.00 -12.76
CA GLN A 325 5.08 11.77 -13.44
C GLN A 325 5.80 10.50 -12.95
N GLN A 326 6.69 10.59 -11.99
CA GLN A 326 7.27 9.45 -11.27
C GLN A 326 6.54 9.23 -9.94
#